data_e2da1d5577ccab41f1dad4edf09a3791
#
_entry.id   e2da1d5577ccab41f1dad4edf09a3791
#
_cell.length_a   1.000
_cell.length_b   1.000
_cell.length_c   1.000
_cell.angle_alpha   90.00
_cell.angle_beta   90.00
_cell.angle_gamma   90.00
#
_symmetry.space_group_name_H-M   'P 1'
#
loop_
_entity.id
_entity.type
_entity.pdbx_description
1 polymer ?
#
loop_
_entity_poly.entity_id
_entity_poly.type
_entity_poly.pdbx_seq_one_letter_code
_entity_poly.pdbx_strand_id
1 'polypeptide(L)'
;QDFDSLIGGLRQGGLYTLAARPGMGKSTLAMNIAEQLAVTKKIPVGFFSLEMSEDELNLRMLGSHSGVNTQRFVNRRDPEEKRLGQIDNMARSAAKLNAAPIHIRPRTDIDINQLRAEARRLASASGVKLIVVDYLQLVGVDRRRNGTRAEEVGEISRGLKKMALELDIPVIALAQLNRSIESDNSRMPRLSDLRESGSIEADSDVVVFIYCENQAAAKEGRLLSQIYVGKNRSGPQGKFDICFDRHHSRFEDWREHKDLIELAKQSR
;
A
#
# COMPACT_ATOMS: atom_id res chain seq x y z
N GLN A 1 -11.20 9.67 5.69
CA GLN A 1 -11.60 10.18 7.02
C GLN A 1 -11.45 9.10 8.10
N ASP A 2 -12.04 7.91 7.93
CA ASP A 2 -12.02 6.84 8.94
C ASP A 2 -10.58 6.37 9.25
N PHE A 3 -9.73 6.26 8.21
CA PHE A 3 -8.32 5.89 8.38
C PHE A 3 -7.55 6.93 9.20
N ASP A 4 -7.65 8.21 8.83
CA ASP A 4 -6.96 9.29 9.53
C ASP A 4 -7.46 9.45 10.97
N SER A 5 -8.78 9.28 11.20
CA SER A 5 -9.38 9.33 12.53
C SER A 5 -8.82 8.22 13.44
N LEU A 6 -8.57 7.03 12.87
CA LEU A 6 -8.10 5.88 13.63
C LEU A 6 -6.60 5.93 13.94
N ILE A 7 -5.77 6.36 12.97
CA ILE A 7 -4.30 6.40 13.16
C ILE A 7 -3.79 7.76 13.65
N GLY A 8 -4.63 8.79 13.68
CA GLY A 8 -4.23 10.16 14.05
C GLY A 8 -3.35 10.85 13.00
N GLY A 9 -3.46 10.43 11.73
CA GLY A 9 -2.65 10.92 10.61
C GLY A 9 -1.23 10.34 10.56
N LEU A 10 -0.51 10.66 9.49
CA LEU A 10 0.89 10.26 9.31
C LEU A 10 1.81 11.27 10.01
N ARG A 11 2.43 10.84 11.12
CA ARG A 11 3.30 11.71 11.94
C ARG A 11 4.73 11.70 11.40
N GLN A 12 5.41 12.83 11.52
CA GLN A 12 6.84 12.95 11.22
C GLN A 12 7.66 11.93 12.03
N GLY A 13 8.66 11.33 11.40
CA GLY A 13 9.48 10.28 12.01
C GLY A 13 8.76 8.96 12.32
N GLY A 14 7.48 8.82 11.91
CA GLY A 14 6.68 7.62 12.14
C GLY A 14 6.96 6.51 11.12
N LEU A 15 7.01 5.25 11.61
CA LEU A 15 7.03 4.05 10.77
C LEU A 15 5.67 3.37 10.83
N TYR A 16 5.01 3.26 9.68
CA TYR A 16 3.70 2.66 9.48
C TYR A 16 3.88 1.36 8.69
N THR A 17 3.59 0.22 9.28
CA THR A 17 3.60 -1.05 8.56
C THR A 17 2.21 -1.39 8.07
N LEU A 18 2.05 -1.52 6.75
CA LEU A 18 0.82 -1.95 6.11
C LEU A 18 0.97 -3.39 5.64
N ALA A 19 0.26 -4.31 6.27
CA ALA A 19 0.38 -5.74 6.04
C ALA A 19 -0.89 -6.34 5.45
N ALA A 20 -0.72 -7.27 4.52
CA ALA A 20 -1.83 -7.99 3.92
C ALA A 20 -1.38 -9.35 3.38
N ARG A 21 -2.34 -10.23 3.12
CA ARG A 21 -2.14 -11.40 2.27
C ARG A 21 -1.91 -10.99 0.82
N PRO A 22 -1.30 -11.84 -0.01
CA PRO A 22 -1.21 -11.60 -1.45
C PRO A 22 -2.59 -11.31 -2.06
N GLY A 23 -2.66 -10.36 -2.98
CA GLY A 23 -3.89 -10.02 -3.70
C GLY A 23 -4.94 -9.22 -2.91
N MET A 24 -4.67 -8.84 -1.65
CA MET A 24 -5.60 -8.03 -0.83
C MET A 24 -5.48 -6.52 -1.04
N GLY A 25 -4.69 -6.08 -2.01
CA GLY A 25 -4.59 -4.66 -2.35
C GLY A 25 -3.61 -3.85 -1.50
N LYS A 26 -2.62 -4.48 -0.85
CA LYS A 26 -1.58 -3.82 -0.06
C LYS A 26 -0.92 -2.66 -0.81
N SER A 27 -0.32 -2.96 -1.98
CA SER A 27 0.34 -1.97 -2.86
C SER A 27 -0.66 -0.94 -3.38
N THR A 28 -1.89 -1.38 -3.67
CA THR A 28 -2.98 -0.50 -4.10
C THR A 28 -3.34 0.53 -3.03
N LEU A 29 -3.50 0.14 -1.78
CA LEU A 29 -3.83 1.10 -0.71
C LEU A 29 -2.70 2.13 -0.51
N ALA A 30 -1.45 1.68 -0.49
CA ALA A 30 -0.30 2.57 -0.37
C ALA A 30 -0.19 3.54 -1.57
N MET A 31 -0.46 3.04 -2.77
CA MET A 31 -0.49 3.83 -4.00
C MET A 31 -1.64 4.87 -3.95
N ASN A 32 -2.84 4.48 -3.51
CA ASN A 32 -3.97 5.42 -3.38
C ASN A 32 -3.69 6.51 -2.33
N ILE A 33 -3.01 6.19 -1.23
CA ILE A 33 -2.54 7.19 -0.25
C ILE A 33 -1.55 8.15 -0.90
N ALA A 34 -0.55 7.64 -1.63
CA ALA A 34 0.44 8.43 -2.33
C ALA A 34 -0.20 9.35 -3.38
N GLU A 35 -1.12 8.81 -4.18
CA GLU A 35 -1.90 9.54 -5.19
C GLU A 35 -2.74 10.65 -4.57
N GLN A 36 -3.49 10.35 -3.50
CA GLN A 36 -4.31 11.33 -2.78
C GLN A 36 -3.47 12.51 -2.27
N LEU A 37 -2.32 12.23 -1.68
CA LEU A 37 -1.42 13.27 -1.17
C LEU A 37 -0.81 14.09 -2.31
N ALA A 38 -0.30 13.44 -3.35
CA ALA A 38 0.43 14.14 -4.41
C ALA A 38 -0.51 14.87 -5.39
N VAL A 39 -1.61 14.23 -5.82
CA VAL A 39 -2.53 14.84 -6.79
C VAL A 39 -3.40 15.90 -6.13
N THR A 40 -4.00 15.57 -4.96
CA THR A 40 -4.98 16.44 -4.33
C THR A 40 -4.33 17.49 -3.42
N LYS A 41 -3.34 17.09 -2.61
CA LYS A 41 -2.69 17.97 -1.63
C LYS A 41 -1.38 18.58 -2.11
N LYS A 42 -0.89 18.17 -3.29
CA LYS A 42 0.41 18.61 -3.85
C LYS A 42 1.59 18.33 -2.92
N ILE A 43 1.48 17.31 -2.09
CA ILE A 43 2.53 16.89 -1.16
C ILE A 43 3.45 15.92 -1.90
N PRO A 44 4.77 16.19 -2.00
CA PRO A 44 5.71 15.32 -2.68
C PRO A 44 5.86 13.96 -1.95
N VAL A 45 5.78 12.86 -2.72
CA VAL A 45 5.87 11.49 -2.23
C VAL A 45 6.98 10.73 -2.95
N GLY A 46 7.82 10.03 -2.20
CA GLY A 46 8.78 9.05 -2.71
C GLY A 46 8.21 7.63 -2.61
N PHE A 47 8.18 6.90 -3.72
CA PHE A 47 7.66 5.54 -3.78
C PHE A 47 8.74 4.58 -4.29
N PHE A 48 9.32 3.79 -3.37
CA PHE A 48 10.28 2.74 -3.69
C PHE A 48 9.53 1.46 -4.00
N SER A 49 9.51 1.07 -5.26
CA SER A 49 8.88 -0.16 -5.75
C SER A 49 9.93 -1.24 -5.97
N LEU A 50 9.85 -2.31 -5.18
CA LEU A 50 10.78 -3.43 -5.24
C LEU A 50 10.16 -4.65 -5.93
N GLU A 51 8.85 -4.68 -6.08
CA GLU A 51 8.10 -5.78 -6.69
C GLU A 51 7.59 -5.43 -8.10
N MET A 52 7.19 -4.18 -8.32
CA MET A 52 6.51 -3.75 -9.54
C MET A 52 7.35 -2.78 -10.34
N SER A 53 7.25 -2.86 -11.68
CA SER A 53 7.84 -1.87 -12.57
C SER A 53 7.13 -0.51 -12.47
N GLU A 54 7.80 0.53 -12.93
CA GLU A 54 7.22 1.88 -12.99
C GLU A 54 5.98 1.92 -13.91
N ASP A 55 6.04 1.23 -15.04
CA ASP A 55 4.93 1.15 -15.99
C ASP A 55 3.70 0.49 -15.38
N GLU A 56 3.90 -0.58 -14.60
CA GLU A 56 2.80 -1.27 -13.92
C GLU A 56 2.16 -0.39 -12.85
N LEU A 57 2.94 0.34 -12.07
CA LEU A 57 2.45 1.32 -11.10
C LEU A 57 1.70 2.45 -11.78
N ASN A 58 2.27 3.03 -12.84
CA ASN A 58 1.64 4.11 -13.61
C ASN A 58 0.30 3.66 -14.22
N LEU A 59 0.24 2.42 -14.75
CA LEU A 59 -0.99 1.88 -15.31
C LEU A 59 -2.07 1.66 -14.23
N ARG A 60 -1.69 1.22 -13.03
CA ARG A 60 -2.61 1.08 -11.89
C ARG A 60 -3.10 2.44 -11.38
N MET A 61 -2.22 3.43 -11.24
CA MET A 61 -2.60 4.80 -10.88
C MET A 61 -3.55 5.41 -11.91
N LEU A 62 -3.26 5.19 -13.20
CA LEU A 62 -4.14 5.65 -14.26
C LEU A 62 -5.53 5.01 -14.19
N GLY A 63 -5.60 3.71 -13.92
CA GLY A 63 -6.86 2.99 -13.68
C GLY A 63 -7.63 3.54 -12.49
N SER A 64 -6.94 3.73 -11.37
CA SER A 64 -7.50 4.30 -10.13
C SER A 64 -8.09 5.68 -10.35
N HIS A 65 -7.31 6.56 -10.97
CA HIS A 65 -7.69 7.97 -11.15
C HIS A 65 -8.76 8.18 -12.24
N SER A 66 -8.67 7.45 -13.35
CA SER A 66 -9.60 7.61 -14.49
C SER A 66 -10.92 6.85 -14.31
N GLY A 67 -10.97 5.87 -13.39
CA GLY A 67 -12.09 4.95 -13.27
C GLY A 67 -12.20 4.00 -14.48
N VAL A 68 -11.12 3.77 -15.21
CA VAL A 68 -11.08 2.85 -16.36
C VAL A 68 -10.37 1.56 -15.96
N ASN A 69 -10.99 0.42 -16.29
CA ASN A 69 -10.30 -0.86 -16.16
C ASN A 69 -9.18 -0.97 -17.20
N THR A 70 -7.97 -0.60 -16.83
CA THR A 70 -6.83 -0.52 -17.75
C THR A 70 -6.47 -1.86 -18.36
N GLN A 71 -6.65 -2.98 -17.65
CA GLN A 71 -6.40 -4.31 -18.22
C GLN A 71 -7.39 -4.66 -19.34
N ARG A 72 -8.69 -4.35 -19.15
CA ARG A 72 -9.69 -4.57 -20.22
C ARG A 72 -9.43 -3.65 -21.41
N PHE A 73 -9.07 -2.39 -21.11
CA PHE A 73 -8.77 -1.38 -22.14
C PHE A 73 -7.57 -1.79 -23.01
N VAL A 74 -6.44 -2.15 -22.39
CA VAL A 74 -5.21 -2.58 -23.10
C VAL A 74 -5.45 -3.86 -23.89
N ASN A 75 -6.18 -4.84 -23.30
CA ASN A 75 -6.49 -6.10 -23.96
C ASN A 75 -7.66 -6.00 -24.98
N ARG A 76 -8.16 -4.80 -25.28
CA ARG A 76 -9.26 -4.53 -26.21
C ARG A 76 -10.53 -5.35 -25.94
N ARG A 77 -10.81 -5.63 -24.65
CA ARG A 77 -11.99 -6.42 -24.23
C ARG A 77 -13.29 -5.61 -24.16
N ASP A 78 -13.18 -4.28 -24.17
CA ASP A 78 -14.34 -3.39 -24.24
C ASP A 78 -14.65 -3.01 -25.69
N PRO A 79 -15.94 -2.79 -26.05
CA PRO A 79 -16.35 -2.30 -27.35
C PRO A 79 -15.63 -0.99 -27.72
N GLU A 80 -15.44 -0.76 -29.04
CA GLU A 80 -14.66 0.40 -29.53
C GLU A 80 -15.27 1.73 -29.09
N GLU A 81 -16.59 1.88 -29.16
CA GLU A 81 -17.30 3.10 -28.73
C GLU A 81 -17.04 3.42 -27.27
N LYS A 82 -17.07 2.39 -26.39
CA LYS A 82 -16.75 2.55 -24.97
C LYS A 82 -15.30 2.94 -24.77
N ARG A 83 -14.38 2.34 -25.51
CA ARG A 83 -12.96 2.66 -25.46
C ARG A 83 -12.66 4.10 -25.87
N LEU A 84 -13.33 4.62 -26.91
CA LEU A 84 -13.18 6.03 -27.32
C LEU A 84 -13.60 6.98 -26.21
N GLY A 85 -14.72 6.72 -25.52
CA GLY A 85 -15.15 7.52 -24.36
C GLY A 85 -14.19 7.43 -23.14
N GLN A 86 -13.48 6.30 -23.02
CA GLN A 86 -12.47 6.12 -21.95
C GLN A 86 -11.17 6.88 -22.19
N ILE A 87 -10.79 7.12 -23.48
CA ILE A 87 -9.53 7.79 -23.86
C ILE A 87 -9.45 9.19 -23.23
N ASP A 88 -10.49 9.99 -23.32
CA ASP A 88 -10.52 11.35 -22.75
C ASP A 88 -10.34 11.35 -21.22
N ASN A 89 -10.97 10.40 -20.53
CA ASN A 89 -10.81 10.26 -19.09
C ASN A 89 -9.38 9.87 -18.73
N MET A 90 -8.80 8.92 -19.47
CA MET A 90 -7.42 8.50 -19.29
C MET A 90 -6.44 9.64 -19.58
N ALA A 91 -6.63 10.39 -20.67
CA ALA A 91 -5.77 11.52 -21.03
C ALA A 91 -5.77 12.62 -19.96
N ARG A 92 -6.97 13.01 -19.48
CA ARG A 92 -7.10 13.99 -18.38
C ARG A 92 -6.46 13.49 -17.09
N SER A 93 -6.62 12.21 -16.79
CA SER A 93 -6.03 11.59 -15.60
C SER A 93 -4.52 11.50 -15.71
N ALA A 94 -3.98 11.12 -16.86
CA ALA A 94 -2.55 11.10 -17.12
C ALA A 94 -1.92 12.48 -16.97
N ALA A 95 -2.55 13.54 -17.49
CA ALA A 95 -2.07 14.91 -17.31
C ALA A 95 -1.98 15.31 -15.83
N LYS A 96 -2.97 14.95 -15.01
CA LYS A 96 -2.95 15.24 -13.57
C LYS A 96 -1.89 14.44 -12.82
N LEU A 97 -1.72 13.16 -13.16
CA LEU A 97 -0.71 12.29 -12.56
C LEU A 97 0.71 12.75 -12.92
N ASN A 98 0.96 13.12 -14.17
CA ASN A 98 2.24 13.65 -14.61
C ASN A 98 2.61 14.98 -13.93
N ALA A 99 1.61 15.79 -13.57
CA ALA A 99 1.82 17.03 -12.84
C ALA A 99 1.90 16.83 -11.31
N ALA A 100 1.67 15.62 -10.81
CA ALA A 100 1.72 15.31 -9.39
C ALA A 100 3.17 15.01 -8.96
N PRO A 101 3.61 15.49 -7.80
CA PRO A 101 4.96 15.27 -7.29
C PRO A 101 5.10 13.85 -6.69
N ILE A 102 4.93 12.80 -7.52
CA ILE A 102 5.18 11.40 -7.15
C ILE A 102 6.49 10.97 -7.77
N HIS A 103 7.45 10.60 -6.96
CA HIS A 103 8.76 10.13 -7.37
C HIS A 103 8.86 8.62 -7.23
N ILE A 104 8.53 7.89 -8.30
CA ILE A 104 8.64 6.43 -8.34
C ILE A 104 10.10 6.06 -8.52
N ARG A 105 10.58 5.10 -7.73
CA ARG A 105 11.93 4.53 -7.76
C ARG A 105 11.82 3.01 -7.84
N PRO A 106 11.73 2.45 -9.06
CA PRO A 106 11.77 1.01 -9.24
C PRO A 106 13.18 0.50 -8.91
N ARG A 107 13.27 -0.48 -8.03
CA ARG A 107 14.54 -1.11 -7.61
C ARG A 107 14.31 -2.59 -7.35
N THR A 108 15.08 -3.44 -7.97
CA THR A 108 15.02 -4.90 -7.77
C THR A 108 16.15 -5.41 -6.87
N ASP A 109 17.20 -4.61 -6.69
CA ASP A 109 18.39 -4.99 -5.91
C ASP A 109 18.88 -3.74 -5.15
N ILE A 110 18.38 -3.54 -3.94
CA ILE A 110 18.76 -2.44 -3.07
C ILE A 110 18.83 -2.93 -1.62
N ASP A 111 19.94 -2.66 -0.95
CA ASP A 111 20.06 -2.89 0.49
C ASP A 111 19.51 -1.71 1.30
N ILE A 112 19.32 -1.93 2.62
CA ILE A 112 18.74 -0.92 3.51
C ILE A 112 19.59 0.36 3.59
N ASN A 113 20.91 0.28 3.46
CA ASN A 113 21.77 1.44 3.53
C ASN A 113 21.70 2.27 2.24
N GLN A 114 21.66 1.59 1.09
CA GLN A 114 21.45 2.22 -0.21
C GLN A 114 20.08 2.88 -0.28
N LEU A 115 19.02 2.20 0.19
CA LEU A 115 17.66 2.75 0.25
C LEU A 115 17.61 4.03 1.09
N ARG A 116 18.23 4.01 2.29
CA ARG A 116 18.32 5.20 3.16
C ARG A 116 19.09 6.35 2.49
N ALA A 117 20.20 6.04 1.80
CA ALA A 117 20.97 7.04 1.08
C ALA A 117 20.18 7.66 -0.08
N GLU A 118 19.43 6.84 -0.83
CA GLU A 118 18.58 7.32 -1.93
C GLU A 118 17.39 8.13 -1.41
N ALA A 119 16.74 7.67 -0.33
CA ALA A 119 15.66 8.40 0.33
C ALA A 119 16.12 9.79 0.82
N ARG A 120 17.32 9.88 1.38
CA ARG A 120 17.92 11.14 1.82
C ARG A 120 18.16 12.10 0.65
N ARG A 121 18.71 11.58 -0.47
CA ARG A 121 18.89 12.38 -1.70
C ARG A 121 17.56 12.88 -2.24
N LEU A 122 16.55 12.00 -2.27
CA LEU A 122 15.22 12.35 -2.73
C LEU A 122 14.53 13.40 -1.85
N ALA A 123 14.66 13.24 -0.52
CA ALA A 123 14.12 14.22 0.44
C ALA A 123 14.75 15.60 0.25
N SER A 124 16.08 15.65 0.07
CA SER A 124 16.81 16.90 -0.15
C SER A 124 16.51 17.53 -1.51
N ALA A 125 16.42 16.75 -2.59
CA ALA A 125 16.28 17.25 -3.96
C ALA A 125 14.83 17.62 -4.30
N SER A 126 13.84 16.86 -3.80
CA SER A 126 12.44 16.99 -4.19
C SER A 126 11.51 17.34 -3.02
N GLY A 127 12.03 17.51 -1.82
CA GLY A 127 11.25 17.90 -0.64
C GLY A 127 10.16 16.90 -0.25
N VAL A 128 10.34 15.59 -0.50
CA VAL A 128 9.34 14.57 -0.19
C VAL A 128 8.91 14.62 1.26
N LYS A 129 7.63 14.39 1.52
CA LYS A 129 6.99 14.42 2.84
C LYS A 129 6.36 13.08 3.24
N LEU A 130 6.44 12.08 2.37
CA LEU A 130 6.07 10.69 2.63
C LEU A 130 7.01 9.81 1.82
N ILE A 131 7.46 8.72 2.43
CA ILE A 131 8.17 7.63 1.75
C ILE A 131 7.35 6.36 1.85
N VAL A 132 7.18 5.67 0.72
CA VAL A 132 6.55 4.35 0.63
C VAL A 132 7.60 3.34 0.18
N VAL A 133 7.63 2.16 0.81
CA VAL A 133 8.53 1.03 0.45
C VAL A 133 7.69 -0.22 0.21
N ASP A 134 7.61 -0.68 -1.04
CA ASP A 134 6.82 -1.84 -1.45
C ASP A 134 7.73 -2.95 -2.00
N TYR A 135 8.00 -4.00 -1.23
CA TYR A 135 7.72 -4.27 0.17
C TYR A 135 9.01 -4.62 0.93
N LEU A 136 9.00 -4.46 2.23
CA LEU A 136 10.21 -4.49 3.08
C LEU A 136 11.01 -5.80 3.01
N GLN A 137 10.35 -6.96 2.79
CA GLN A 137 11.05 -8.25 2.69
C GLN A 137 11.86 -8.42 1.39
N LEU A 138 11.72 -7.51 0.41
CA LEU A 138 12.59 -7.48 -0.79
C LEU A 138 13.83 -6.59 -0.61
N VAL A 139 13.86 -5.76 0.42
CA VAL A 139 15.05 -4.99 0.76
C VAL A 139 16.16 -5.96 1.20
N GLY A 140 17.35 -5.76 0.67
CA GLY A 140 18.55 -6.52 1.05
C GLY A 140 19.19 -5.99 2.33
N VAL A 141 20.12 -6.79 2.85
CA VAL A 141 21.08 -6.40 3.88
C VAL A 141 22.50 -6.69 3.39
N ASP A 142 23.51 -6.08 3.99
CA ASP A 142 24.90 -6.40 3.66
C ASP A 142 25.20 -7.87 3.96
N ARG A 143 25.37 -8.67 2.90
CA ARG A 143 25.55 -10.14 2.94
C ARG A 143 26.83 -10.62 3.64
N ARG A 144 27.65 -9.72 4.18
CA ARG A 144 28.87 -10.09 4.93
C ARG A 144 28.58 -10.73 6.29
N ARG A 145 27.31 -10.78 6.72
CA ARG A 145 26.87 -11.43 7.96
C ARG A 145 26.05 -12.67 7.64
N ASN A 146 26.46 -13.82 8.16
CA ASN A 146 25.67 -15.05 8.19
C ASN A 146 24.55 -14.90 9.24
N GLY A 147 23.47 -14.19 8.88
CA GLY A 147 22.31 -13.98 9.73
C GLY A 147 21.12 -14.87 9.31
N THR A 148 20.22 -15.11 10.22
CA THR A 148 18.92 -15.71 9.92
C THR A 148 18.03 -14.69 9.19
N ARG A 149 17.02 -15.17 8.44
CA ARG A 149 16.07 -14.28 7.76
C ARG A 149 15.36 -13.33 8.71
N ALA A 150 15.07 -13.76 9.94
CA ALA A 150 14.47 -12.93 10.98
C ALA A 150 15.40 -11.78 11.42
N GLU A 151 16.70 -12.02 11.51
CA GLU A 151 17.69 -10.99 11.81
C GLU A 151 17.81 -9.96 10.68
N GLU A 152 17.81 -10.42 9.41
CA GLU A 152 17.80 -9.55 8.23
C GLU A 152 16.59 -8.63 8.21
N VAL A 153 15.39 -9.19 8.39
CA VAL A 153 14.14 -8.41 8.46
C VAL A 153 14.17 -7.43 9.64
N GLY A 154 14.75 -7.83 10.77
CA GLY A 154 14.96 -6.94 11.91
C GLY A 154 15.93 -5.79 11.61
N GLU A 155 17.00 -6.03 10.83
CA GLU A 155 17.91 -4.97 10.40
C GLU A 155 17.22 -3.99 9.45
N ILE A 156 16.43 -4.50 8.50
CA ILE A 156 15.65 -3.70 7.57
C ILE A 156 14.62 -2.83 8.32
N SER A 157 13.84 -3.43 9.21
CA SER A 157 12.83 -2.73 10.00
C SER A 157 13.42 -1.59 10.82
N ARG A 158 14.50 -1.87 11.58
CA ARG A 158 15.26 -0.84 12.32
C ARG A 158 15.83 0.23 11.41
N GLY A 159 16.31 -0.15 10.22
CA GLY A 159 16.82 0.77 9.22
C GLY A 159 15.75 1.73 8.70
N LEU A 160 14.55 1.23 8.43
CA LEU A 160 13.40 2.04 8.00
C LEU A 160 12.94 2.99 9.11
N LYS A 161 12.89 2.52 10.38
CA LYS A 161 12.56 3.40 11.51
C LYS A 161 13.62 4.49 11.72
N LYS A 162 14.91 4.16 11.62
CA LYS A 162 15.98 5.15 11.66
C LYS A 162 15.86 6.17 10.53
N MET A 163 15.54 5.71 9.31
CA MET A 163 15.33 6.58 8.15
C MET A 163 14.18 7.57 8.40
N ALA A 164 13.06 7.10 8.93
CA ALA A 164 11.92 7.96 9.27
C ALA A 164 12.31 9.06 10.26
N LEU A 165 13.03 8.70 11.33
CA LEU A 165 13.51 9.64 12.36
C LEU A 165 14.55 10.62 11.83
N GLU A 166 15.54 10.15 11.06
CA GLU A 166 16.62 10.99 10.51
C GLU A 166 16.09 12.02 9.51
N LEU A 167 15.11 11.64 8.70
CA LEU A 167 14.53 12.53 7.70
C LEU A 167 13.39 13.38 8.24
N ASP A 168 12.87 13.04 9.42
CA ASP A 168 11.65 13.62 10.00
C ASP A 168 10.46 13.51 9.04
N ILE A 169 10.36 12.35 8.36
CA ILE A 169 9.34 12.04 7.34
C ILE A 169 8.64 10.73 7.72
N PRO A 170 7.30 10.62 7.62
CA PRO A 170 6.61 9.34 7.76
C PRO A 170 7.05 8.35 6.68
N VAL A 171 7.21 7.09 7.09
CA VAL A 171 7.53 5.98 6.20
C VAL A 171 6.40 4.95 6.27
N ILE A 172 5.80 4.60 5.13
CA ILE A 172 4.90 3.47 4.99
C ILE A 172 5.71 2.31 4.42
N ALA A 173 5.90 1.27 5.22
CA ALA A 173 6.54 0.03 4.80
C ALA A 173 5.47 -1.04 4.57
N LEU A 174 5.43 -1.61 3.38
CA LEU A 174 4.53 -2.71 3.09
C LEU A 174 5.15 -4.02 3.54
N ALA A 175 4.35 -4.90 4.14
CA ALA A 175 4.79 -6.20 4.62
C ALA A 175 3.85 -7.32 4.15
N GLN A 176 4.43 -8.47 3.82
CA GLN A 176 3.66 -9.66 3.50
C GLN A 176 3.46 -10.51 4.74
N LEU A 177 2.25 -11.04 4.91
CA LEU A 177 1.92 -11.98 5.99
C LEU A 177 2.48 -13.38 5.69
N ASN A 178 2.62 -14.19 6.75
CA ASN A 178 3.03 -15.58 6.65
C ASN A 178 2.03 -16.42 5.84
N ARG A 179 2.53 -17.38 5.06
CA ARG A 179 1.69 -18.30 4.28
C ARG A 179 0.84 -19.23 5.16
N SER A 180 1.24 -19.47 6.40
CA SER A 180 0.43 -20.27 7.35
C SER A 180 -0.97 -19.71 7.60
N ILE A 181 -1.19 -18.41 7.36
CA ILE A 181 -2.52 -17.80 7.39
C ILE A 181 -3.34 -18.11 6.14
N GLU A 182 -2.70 -18.52 5.04
CA GLU A 182 -3.40 -18.83 3.79
C GLU A 182 -4.31 -20.08 3.94
N SER A 183 -3.99 -20.97 4.89
CA SER A 183 -4.80 -22.16 5.19
C SER A 183 -6.06 -21.86 6.02
N ASP A 184 -6.10 -20.71 6.70
CA ASP A 184 -7.27 -20.26 7.48
C ASP A 184 -7.71 -18.86 7.04
N ASN A 185 -8.50 -18.82 5.96
CA ASN A 185 -9.00 -17.57 5.38
C ASN A 185 -10.04 -16.86 6.26
N SER A 186 -10.54 -17.53 7.29
CA SER A 186 -11.67 -17.03 8.10
C SER A 186 -11.26 -16.12 9.25
N ARG A 187 -10.00 -16.18 9.70
CA ARG A 187 -9.58 -15.39 10.86
C ARG A 187 -8.90 -14.06 10.50
N MET A 188 -9.14 -13.08 11.34
CA MET A 188 -8.45 -11.78 11.29
C MET A 188 -6.95 -11.94 11.53
N PRO A 189 -6.08 -11.25 10.77
CA PRO A 189 -4.64 -11.24 10.99
C PRO A 189 -4.27 -10.72 12.38
N ARG A 190 -3.17 -11.26 12.94
CA ARG A 190 -2.57 -10.83 14.21
C ARG A 190 -1.14 -10.33 13.99
N LEU A 191 -0.58 -9.62 14.94
CA LEU A 191 0.82 -9.17 14.88
C LEU A 191 1.80 -10.33 14.70
N SER A 192 1.54 -11.49 15.35
CA SER A 192 2.32 -12.72 15.19
C SER A 192 2.32 -13.31 13.78
N ASP A 193 1.40 -12.87 12.92
CA ASP A 193 1.28 -13.33 11.54
C ASP A 193 2.15 -12.52 10.56
N LEU A 194 2.73 -11.43 11.01
CA LEU A 194 3.80 -10.76 10.28
C LEU A 194 4.97 -11.73 10.16
N ARG A 195 5.41 -12.01 8.95
CA ARG A 195 6.53 -12.92 8.69
C ARG A 195 7.80 -12.39 9.37
N GLU A 196 8.43 -13.23 10.20
CA GLU A 196 9.63 -12.88 10.98
C GLU A 196 9.42 -11.67 11.92
N SER A 197 8.31 -11.66 12.64
CA SER A 197 7.49 -10.53 13.09
C SER A 197 7.98 -9.70 14.27
N GLY A 198 8.74 -10.25 15.18
CA GLY A 198 9.05 -9.55 16.44
C GLY A 198 9.67 -8.16 16.25
N SER A 199 10.58 -8.03 15.27
CA SER A 199 11.25 -6.76 14.99
C SER A 199 10.35 -5.76 14.26
N ILE A 200 9.55 -6.21 13.28
CA ILE A 200 8.62 -5.33 12.55
C ILE A 200 7.59 -4.75 13.54
N GLU A 201 7.05 -5.62 14.41
CA GLU A 201 6.15 -5.17 15.45
C GLU A 201 6.81 -4.17 16.39
N ALA A 202 8.03 -4.45 16.87
CA ALA A 202 8.72 -3.58 17.82
C ALA A 202 9.02 -2.19 17.26
N ASP A 203 9.50 -2.12 16.01
CA ASP A 203 9.98 -0.89 15.37
C ASP A 203 8.84 -0.01 14.82
N SER A 204 7.70 -0.61 14.43
CA SER A 204 6.56 0.12 13.88
C SER A 204 5.83 0.93 14.95
N ASP A 205 5.48 2.17 14.65
CA ASP A 205 4.60 2.98 15.49
C ASP A 205 3.13 2.59 15.31
N VAL A 206 2.76 2.23 14.06
CA VAL A 206 1.43 1.75 13.71
C VAL A 206 1.57 0.52 12.81
N VAL A 207 0.75 -0.51 13.08
CA VAL A 207 0.61 -1.69 12.22
C VAL A 207 -0.83 -1.79 11.77
N VAL A 208 -1.02 -1.80 10.46
CA VAL A 208 -2.32 -1.85 9.79
C VAL A 208 -2.43 -3.13 8.98
N PHE A 209 -3.52 -3.83 9.10
CA PHE A 209 -3.85 -5.01 8.32
C PHE A 209 -4.99 -4.72 7.34
N ILE A 210 -4.88 -5.24 6.11
CA ILE A 210 -5.99 -5.34 5.18
C ILE A 210 -6.47 -6.78 5.21
N TYR A 211 -7.74 -6.96 5.47
CA TYR A 211 -8.37 -8.25 5.62
C TYR A 211 -9.70 -8.32 4.87
N CYS A 212 -9.99 -9.46 4.27
CA CYS A 212 -11.27 -9.78 3.67
C CYS A 212 -11.69 -11.19 4.13
N GLU A 213 -12.78 -11.27 4.88
CA GLU A 213 -13.29 -12.52 5.43
C GLU A 213 -13.77 -13.46 4.33
N ASN A 214 -14.47 -12.95 3.34
CA ASN A 214 -15.04 -13.73 2.25
C ASN A 214 -14.64 -13.18 0.88
N GLN A 215 -13.53 -13.69 0.34
CA GLN A 215 -13.08 -13.31 -1.01
C GLN A 215 -13.99 -13.84 -2.13
N ALA A 216 -14.75 -14.90 -1.86
CA ALA A 216 -15.69 -15.48 -2.83
C ALA A 216 -16.94 -14.59 -3.02
N ALA A 217 -17.26 -13.74 -2.05
CA ALA A 217 -18.34 -12.75 -2.14
C ALA A 217 -18.00 -11.52 -3.00
N ALA A 218 -16.93 -11.61 -3.81
CA ALA A 218 -16.59 -10.54 -4.74
C ALA A 218 -17.69 -10.37 -5.80
N LYS A 219 -18.19 -9.16 -5.95
CA LYS A 219 -19.14 -8.79 -7.00
C LYS A 219 -18.49 -7.79 -7.95
N GLU A 220 -18.46 -8.12 -9.24
CA GLU A 220 -17.88 -7.24 -10.27
C GLU A 220 -16.46 -6.74 -9.94
N GLY A 221 -15.64 -7.60 -9.33
CA GLY A 221 -14.26 -7.25 -8.92
C GLY A 221 -14.15 -6.44 -7.64
N ARG A 222 -15.27 -6.12 -6.99
CA ARG A 222 -15.30 -5.41 -5.70
C ARG A 222 -15.38 -6.38 -4.54
N LEU A 223 -14.62 -6.07 -3.49
CA LEU A 223 -14.53 -6.85 -2.25
C LEU A 223 -14.80 -5.95 -1.06
N LEU A 224 -15.72 -6.36 -0.19
CA LEU A 224 -15.82 -5.77 1.13
C LEU A 224 -14.62 -6.24 1.96
N SER A 225 -13.77 -5.30 2.31
CA SER A 225 -12.54 -5.52 3.07
C SER A 225 -12.60 -4.74 4.38
N GLN A 226 -11.77 -5.11 5.35
CA GLN A 226 -11.60 -4.38 6.60
C GLN A 226 -10.17 -3.85 6.70
N ILE A 227 -10.03 -2.64 7.16
CA ILE A 227 -8.78 -2.08 7.66
C ILE A 227 -8.78 -2.27 9.18
N TYR A 228 -7.79 -2.99 9.69
CA TYR A 228 -7.62 -3.24 11.11
C TYR A 228 -6.30 -2.68 11.61
N VAL A 229 -6.32 -1.81 12.59
CA VAL A 229 -5.14 -1.28 13.26
C VAL A 229 -4.81 -2.20 14.45
N GLY A 230 -3.85 -3.10 14.24
CA GLY A 230 -3.42 -4.08 15.24
C GLY A 230 -2.43 -3.52 16.26
N LYS A 231 -1.73 -2.44 15.91
CA LYS A 231 -0.86 -1.68 16.81
C LYS A 231 -0.98 -0.21 16.50
N ASN A 232 -1.12 0.61 17.55
CA ASN A 232 -1.00 2.06 17.47
C ASN A 232 -0.32 2.57 18.75
N ARG A 233 0.93 3.01 18.64
CA ARG A 233 1.73 3.44 19.80
C ARG A 233 1.16 4.70 20.48
N SER A 234 0.43 5.51 19.74
CA SER A 234 0.00 6.84 20.21
C SER A 234 -1.51 7.07 20.09
N GLY A 235 -2.29 6.00 19.88
CA GLY A 235 -3.73 6.10 19.73
C GLY A 235 -4.44 4.76 19.91
N PRO A 236 -5.74 4.71 19.66
CA PRO A 236 -6.53 3.50 19.79
C PRO A 236 -6.20 2.49 18.69
N GLN A 237 -6.49 1.24 18.97
CA GLN A 237 -6.68 0.20 17.98
C GLN A 237 -8.15 0.20 17.54
N GLY A 238 -8.41 -0.31 16.35
CA GLY A 238 -9.77 -0.39 15.84
C GLY A 238 -9.83 -0.92 14.42
N LYS A 239 -11.02 -0.97 13.88
CA LYS A 239 -11.26 -1.41 12.51
C LYS A 239 -12.39 -0.64 11.87
N PHE A 240 -12.38 -0.59 10.54
CA PHE A 240 -13.49 -0.08 9.72
C PHE A 240 -13.56 -0.85 8.41
N ASP A 241 -14.76 -0.84 7.81
CA ASP A 241 -14.98 -1.48 6.52
C ASP A 241 -14.57 -0.56 5.38
N ILE A 242 -14.13 -1.15 4.26
CA ILE A 242 -13.72 -0.45 3.05
C ILE A 242 -14.01 -1.35 1.84
N CYS A 243 -14.34 -0.77 0.70
CA CYS A 243 -14.52 -1.49 -0.54
C CYS A 243 -13.20 -1.49 -1.35
N PHE A 244 -12.71 -2.68 -1.72
CA PHE A 244 -11.57 -2.82 -2.63
C PHE A 244 -12.07 -3.13 -4.05
N ASP A 245 -11.95 -2.18 -4.97
CA ASP A 245 -12.21 -2.36 -6.39
C ASP A 245 -10.93 -2.81 -7.10
N ARG A 246 -10.83 -4.13 -7.35
CA ARG A 246 -9.69 -4.75 -8.04
C ARG A 246 -9.57 -4.31 -9.49
N HIS A 247 -10.71 -4.05 -10.15
CA HIS A 247 -10.74 -3.71 -11.56
C HIS A 247 -10.16 -2.34 -11.85
N HIS A 248 -10.31 -1.41 -10.90
CA HIS A 248 -9.83 -0.05 -11.03
C HIS A 248 -8.63 0.24 -10.11
N SER A 249 -8.13 -0.78 -9.39
CA SER A 249 -6.99 -0.63 -8.47
C SER A 249 -7.19 0.49 -7.46
N ARG A 250 -8.35 0.53 -6.77
CA ARG A 250 -8.66 1.58 -5.80
C ARG A 250 -9.47 1.07 -4.62
N PHE A 251 -9.34 1.79 -3.52
CA PHE A 251 -10.18 1.62 -2.34
C PHE A 251 -11.23 2.74 -2.29
N GLU A 252 -12.46 2.37 -2.00
CA GLU A 252 -13.65 3.24 -1.99
C GLU A 252 -14.37 3.16 -0.65
N ASP A 253 -15.22 4.16 -0.35
CA ASP A 253 -16.09 4.10 0.83
C ASP A 253 -17.09 2.95 0.67
N TRP A 254 -17.09 2.01 1.61
CA TRP A 254 -17.96 0.86 1.59
C TRP A 254 -19.46 1.25 1.62
N ARG A 255 -19.79 2.42 2.18
CA ARG A 255 -21.17 2.93 2.28
C ARG A 255 -21.81 3.22 0.93
N GLU A 256 -21.00 3.42 -0.10
CA GLU A 256 -21.45 3.59 -1.48
C GLU A 256 -21.83 2.25 -2.16
N HIS A 257 -21.50 1.10 -1.50
CA HIS A 257 -21.67 -0.25 -2.03
C HIS A 257 -22.55 -1.14 -1.13
N LYS A 258 -23.81 -0.72 -0.90
CA LYS A 258 -24.72 -1.40 0.02
C LYS A 258 -25.03 -2.85 -0.37
N ASP A 259 -25.03 -3.16 -1.66
CA ASP A 259 -25.23 -4.50 -2.21
C ASP A 259 -24.13 -5.51 -1.79
N LEU A 260 -22.89 -5.04 -1.61
CA LEU A 260 -21.81 -5.89 -1.08
C LEU A 260 -22.01 -6.26 0.39
N ILE A 261 -22.70 -5.40 1.14
CA ILE A 261 -22.99 -5.65 2.56
C ILE A 261 -24.03 -6.76 2.69
N GLU A 262 -25.07 -6.74 1.83
CA GLU A 262 -26.10 -7.77 1.84
C GLU A 262 -25.52 -9.12 1.46
N LEU A 263 -24.65 -9.19 0.45
CA LEU A 263 -23.95 -10.40 0.07
C LEU A 263 -23.04 -10.93 1.19
N ALA A 264 -22.31 -10.06 1.87
CA ALA A 264 -21.45 -10.45 2.99
C ALA A 264 -22.23 -10.98 4.20
N LYS A 265 -23.48 -10.49 4.42
CA LYS A 265 -24.37 -10.98 5.49
C LYS A 265 -25.00 -12.34 5.17
N GLN A 266 -25.31 -12.61 3.89
CA GLN A 266 -25.90 -13.89 3.45
C GLN A 266 -24.88 -15.04 3.47
N SER A 267 -23.60 -14.73 3.54
CA SER A 267 -22.49 -15.70 3.50
C SER A 267 -21.94 -16.06 4.89
N ARG A 268 -22.55 -15.54 5.95
CA ARG A 268 -22.29 -15.88 7.35
C ARG A 268 -23.30 -16.90 7.87
#